data_c4ec34626c480f52f912b5cdf07b3835
#
_entry.id   c4ec34626c480f52f912b5cdf07b3835
#
_cell.length_a   1.000
_cell.length_b   1.000
_cell.length_c   1.000
_cell.angle_alpha   90.00
_cell.angle_beta   90.00
_cell.angle_gamma   90.00
#
_symmetry.space_group_name_H-M   'P 1'
#
loop_
_entity.id
_entity.type
_entity.pdbx_description
1 polymer ?
#
loop_
_entity_poly.entity_id
_entity_poly.type
_entity_poly.pdbx_seq_one_letter_code
_entity_poly.pdbx_strand_id
1 'polypeptide(L)'
;MPGSTTRARVDVTPQPSVVSPVPRGTWDAVLASDPGATALQTPEYFAGVLAGTGGRDASRLYVLPDGRRLVLPLVQQRSLPGLPRLADYPGGFGHGSLLATGGLRDGDVRVVVRDLRGQALSVRLGGGHHTAEQWGAGVGSGVTAEPRRVDVIDLSPGWDEVFAHGFSRSARYNVRKAERAGVEVERDTTGRLIGVFYDLYLSWVERSLARTDLPAPLARYSALRQEPRRKFESVAAELGPKCRVFVAWHHGRPVASCITLVHGQHAIGWRSYSIKELAGPVCANNLVQARALADASASGCSSFDLGQSGETASLLSYKRSLGATARAVVDLRIERPAVALARRAESATQQWAVRTLSRRSDRPTAAEPVPAEAAGVGR
;
A
#
# COMPACT_ATOMS: atom_id res chain seq x y z
N MET A 1 -43.51 -54.26 13.83
CA MET A 1 -42.75 -53.43 12.82
C MET A 1 -41.88 -52.49 13.59
N PRO A 2 -40.54 -52.69 13.72
CA PRO A 2 -39.66 -51.71 14.33
C PRO A 2 -39.24 -50.70 13.29
N GLY A 3 -39.48 -49.38 13.57
CA GLY A 3 -39.11 -48.25 12.75
C GLY A 3 -37.60 -48.09 12.64
N SER A 4 -37.11 -48.09 11.41
CA SER A 4 -35.72 -47.79 11.05
C SER A 4 -35.43 -46.29 11.27
N THR A 5 -34.69 -45.97 12.32
CA THR A 5 -34.18 -44.61 12.57
C THR A 5 -32.94 -44.42 11.70
N THR A 6 -33.11 -43.79 10.55
CA THR A 6 -32.01 -43.35 9.69
C THR A 6 -31.27 -42.24 10.43
N ARG A 7 -30.11 -42.55 11.02
CA ARG A 7 -29.18 -41.54 11.55
C ARG A 7 -28.66 -40.73 10.35
N ALA A 8 -29.03 -39.45 10.32
CA ALA A 8 -28.41 -38.48 9.41
C ALA A 8 -26.89 -38.51 9.64
N ARG A 9 -26.14 -38.87 8.60
CA ARG A 9 -24.68 -38.67 8.57
C ARG A 9 -24.45 -37.18 8.64
N VAL A 10 -23.91 -36.71 9.75
CA VAL A 10 -23.32 -35.40 9.81
C VAL A 10 -22.09 -35.42 8.90
N ASP A 11 -22.18 -34.81 7.72
CA ASP A 11 -21.07 -34.60 6.84
C ASP A 11 -20.09 -33.63 7.55
N VAL A 12 -19.13 -34.20 8.27
CA VAL A 12 -18.03 -33.46 8.86
C VAL A 12 -17.10 -33.10 7.70
N THR A 13 -17.30 -31.92 7.10
CA THR A 13 -16.33 -31.39 6.13
C THR A 13 -14.98 -31.33 6.84
N PRO A 14 -13.92 -31.99 6.33
CA PRO A 14 -12.61 -32.00 6.96
C PRO A 14 -12.12 -30.57 7.15
N GLN A 15 -11.74 -30.22 8.37
CA GLN A 15 -11.22 -28.89 8.66
C GLN A 15 -9.75 -28.82 8.25
N PRO A 16 -9.27 -27.65 7.77
CA PRO A 16 -7.85 -27.46 7.47
C PRO A 16 -7.03 -27.55 8.76
N SER A 17 -5.84 -28.14 8.68
CA SER A 17 -4.85 -28.02 9.76
C SER A 17 -4.14 -26.68 9.67
N VAL A 18 -3.84 -26.08 10.84
CA VAL A 18 -3.21 -24.76 10.93
C VAL A 18 -1.89 -24.86 11.68
N VAL A 19 -0.82 -24.30 11.10
CA VAL A 19 0.51 -24.22 11.72
C VAL A 19 0.93 -22.75 11.78
N SER A 20 1.44 -22.31 12.94
CA SER A 20 1.93 -20.95 13.18
C SER A 20 3.13 -20.99 14.13
N PRO A 21 4.23 -20.29 13.83
CA PRO A 21 4.54 -19.62 12.57
C PRO A 21 4.75 -20.59 11.39
N VAL A 22 4.73 -20.04 10.17
CA VAL A 22 4.93 -20.84 8.94
C VAL A 22 6.39 -21.28 8.82
N PRO A 23 6.67 -22.60 8.63
CA PRO A 23 8.03 -23.04 8.36
C PRO A 23 8.57 -22.46 7.04
N ARG A 24 9.81 -21.92 7.06
CA ARG A 24 10.41 -21.21 5.94
C ARG A 24 10.36 -22.00 4.63
N GLY A 25 10.80 -23.24 4.62
CA GLY A 25 10.81 -24.05 3.38
C GLY A 25 9.41 -24.30 2.81
N THR A 26 8.37 -24.39 3.67
CA THR A 26 6.98 -24.48 3.20
C THR A 26 6.50 -23.17 2.59
N TRP A 27 6.86 -22.03 3.20
CA TRP A 27 6.54 -20.72 2.65
C TRP A 27 7.15 -20.53 1.26
N ASP A 28 8.45 -20.82 1.13
CA ASP A 28 9.17 -20.71 -0.14
C ASP A 28 8.55 -21.61 -1.24
N ALA A 29 8.12 -22.83 -0.88
CA ALA A 29 7.48 -23.74 -1.82
C ALA A 29 6.10 -23.23 -2.30
N VAL A 30 5.27 -22.67 -1.40
CA VAL A 30 3.98 -22.09 -1.77
C VAL A 30 4.18 -20.82 -2.60
N LEU A 31 5.12 -19.94 -2.19
CA LEU A 31 5.47 -18.73 -2.92
C LEU A 31 5.90 -19.02 -4.37
N ALA A 32 6.74 -20.04 -4.56
CA ALA A 32 7.23 -20.43 -5.90
C ALA A 32 6.12 -21.01 -6.80
N SER A 33 5.06 -21.54 -6.21
CA SER A 33 3.94 -22.15 -6.95
C SER A 33 2.77 -21.21 -7.20
N ASP A 34 2.76 -20.00 -6.58
CA ASP A 34 1.68 -19.02 -6.74
C ASP A 34 2.04 -18.02 -7.84
N PRO A 35 1.37 -18.03 -9.00
CA PRO A 35 1.68 -17.13 -10.11
C PRO A 35 1.35 -15.65 -9.79
N GLY A 36 0.50 -15.38 -8.79
CA GLY A 36 0.15 -14.04 -8.34
C GLY A 36 1.04 -13.50 -7.21
N ALA A 37 2.07 -14.26 -6.82
CA ALA A 37 2.97 -13.86 -5.73
C ALA A 37 3.75 -12.60 -6.08
N THR A 38 3.82 -11.68 -5.13
CA THR A 38 4.57 -10.42 -5.25
C THR A 38 5.67 -10.33 -4.19
N ALA A 39 6.51 -9.31 -4.28
CA ALA A 39 7.54 -9.07 -3.28
C ALA A 39 6.98 -8.94 -1.84
N LEU A 40 5.76 -8.47 -1.71
CA LEU A 40 5.12 -8.27 -0.39
C LEU A 40 4.83 -9.59 0.34
N GLN A 41 4.70 -10.72 -0.37
CA GLN A 41 4.45 -12.03 0.23
C GLN A 41 5.72 -12.86 0.44
N THR A 42 6.88 -12.33 0.10
CA THR A 42 8.14 -13.05 0.34
C THR A 42 8.48 -13.12 1.81
N PRO A 43 9.08 -14.22 2.30
CA PRO A 43 9.56 -14.31 3.68
C PRO A 43 10.59 -13.22 4.02
N GLU A 44 11.40 -12.76 3.05
CA GLU A 44 12.35 -11.66 3.21
C GLU A 44 11.63 -10.34 3.50
N TYR A 45 10.60 -10.01 2.71
CA TYR A 45 9.81 -8.81 2.98
C TYR A 45 9.16 -8.88 4.37
N PHE A 46 8.60 -10.02 4.72
CA PHE A 46 7.99 -10.26 6.03
C PHE A 46 8.99 -10.07 7.17
N ALA A 47 10.22 -10.60 7.03
CA ALA A 47 11.31 -10.36 7.98
C ALA A 47 11.63 -8.86 8.13
N GLY A 48 11.70 -8.13 7.01
CA GLY A 48 11.86 -6.67 7.00
C GLY A 48 10.73 -5.94 7.73
N VAL A 49 9.47 -6.40 7.56
CA VAL A 49 8.32 -5.86 8.30
C VAL A 49 8.46 -6.09 9.80
N LEU A 50 8.81 -7.30 10.23
CA LEU A 50 9.00 -7.61 11.64
C LEU A 50 10.13 -6.78 12.25
N ALA A 51 11.28 -6.70 11.57
CA ALA A 51 12.42 -5.89 12.00
C ALA A 51 12.06 -4.39 12.08
N GLY A 52 11.33 -3.88 11.09
CA GLY A 52 10.90 -2.47 11.03
C GLY A 52 9.87 -2.07 12.08
N THR A 53 9.00 -2.99 12.49
CA THR A 53 7.87 -2.72 13.39
C THR A 53 8.09 -3.19 14.83
N GLY A 54 8.96 -4.19 15.04
CA GLY A 54 9.08 -4.92 16.30
C GLY A 54 7.83 -5.76 16.63
N GLY A 55 7.01 -6.08 15.62
CA GLY A 55 5.90 -7.02 15.71
C GLY A 55 6.38 -8.46 15.91
N ARG A 56 5.46 -9.36 16.26
CA ARG A 56 5.75 -10.79 16.38
C ARG A 56 5.20 -11.53 15.17
N ASP A 57 5.92 -12.57 14.74
CA ASP A 57 5.46 -13.48 13.72
C ASP A 57 4.21 -14.25 14.21
N ALA A 58 3.12 -14.06 13.51
CA ALA A 58 1.85 -14.77 13.70
C ALA A 58 1.39 -15.39 12.35
N SER A 59 2.32 -15.54 11.40
CA SER A 59 2.04 -16.11 10.08
C SER A 59 1.37 -17.47 10.19
N ARG A 60 0.51 -17.82 9.22
CA ARG A 60 -0.29 -19.03 9.25
C ARG A 60 -0.17 -19.82 7.97
N LEU A 61 0.10 -21.10 8.15
CA LEU A 61 0.00 -22.13 7.13
C LEU A 61 -1.31 -22.88 7.33
N TYR A 62 -2.13 -22.94 6.31
CA TYR A 62 -3.33 -23.79 6.27
C TYR A 62 -3.06 -24.95 5.29
N VAL A 63 -3.21 -26.18 5.76
CA VAL A 63 -3.18 -27.36 4.91
C VAL A 63 -4.61 -27.81 4.69
N LEU A 64 -5.08 -27.70 3.46
CA LEU A 64 -6.44 -28.02 3.07
C LEU A 64 -6.62 -29.54 2.89
N PRO A 65 -7.85 -30.08 2.97
CA PRO A 65 -8.13 -31.50 2.80
C PRO A 65 -7.70 -32.06 1.43
N ASP A 66 -7.65 -31.23 0.40
CA ASP A 66 -7.18 -31.59 -0.95
C ASP A 66 -5.63 -31.54 -1.09
N GLY A 67 -4.91 -31.30 0.00
CA GLY A 67 -3.45 -31.21 0.03
C GLY A 67 -2.89 -29.83 -0.36
N ARG A 68 -3.72 -28.91 -0.82
CA ARG A 68 -3.29 -27.52 -1.11
C ARG A 68 -2.86 -26.82 0.18
N ARG A 69 -1.94 -25.88 0.04
CA ARG A 69 -1.42 -25.10 1.16
C ARG A 69 -1.69 -23.62 0.90
N LEU A 70 -2.13 -22.94 1.96
CA LEU A 70 -2.27 -21.49 1.96
C LEU A 70 -1.30 -20.89 2.98
N VAL A 71 -0.67 -19.78 2.63
CA VAL A 71 0.22 -19.05 3.54
C VAL A 71 -0.28 -17.63 3.68
N LEU A 72 -0.54 -17.24 4.93
CA LEU A 72 -0.92 -15.88 5.29
C LEU A 72 0.23 -15.23 6.07
N PRO A 73 0.94 -14.24 5.51
CA PRO A 73 1.78 -13.34 6.29
C PRO A 73 0.89 -12.63 7.32
N LEU A 74 1.22 -12.74 8.60
CA LEU A 74 0.42 -12.13 9.66
C LEU A 74 1.32 -11.67 10.80
N VAL A 75 1.19 -10.40 11.18
CA VAL A 75 1.97 -9.75 12.23
C VAL A 75 1.08 -9.52 13.44
N GLN A 76 1.50 -10.01 14.59
CA GLN A 76 0.92 -9.60 15.86
C GLN A 76 1.54 -8.28 16.30
N GLN A 77 0.73 -7.23 16.34
CA GLN A 77 1.13 -5.91 16.81
C GLN A 77 1.17 -5.87 18.35
N ARG A 78 1.98 -4.98 18.88
CA ARG A 78 1.97 -4.70 20.32
C ARG A 78 0.59 -4.19 20.73
N SER A 79 0.00 -4.84 21.72
CA SER A 79 -1.32 -4.53 22.27
C SER A 79 -1.37 -4.95 23.74
N LEU A 80 -2.48 -4.67 24.41
CA LEU A 80 -2.69 -5.11 25.79
C LEU A 80 -2.59 -6.64 25.89
N PRO A 81 -2.04 -7.18 27.01
CA PRO A 81 -1.97 -8.62 27.25
C PRO A 81 -3.36 -9.29 27.08
N GLY A 82 -3.39 -10.43 26.41
CA GLY A 82 -4.62 -11.20 26.17
C GLY A 82 -5.56 -10.62 25.08
N LEU A 83 -5.20 -9.48 24.47
CA LEU A 83 -6.03 -8.80 23.47
C LEU A 83 -5.20 -8.45 22.21
N PRO A 84 -4.72 -9.45 21.45
CA PRO A 84 -3.86 -9.20 20.30
C PRO A 84 -4.60 -8.45 19.20
N ARG A 85 -3.85 -7.61 18.48
CA ARG A 85 -4.25 -7.04 17.19
C ARG A 85 -3.40 -7.69 16.12
N LEU A 86 -4.05 -8.25 15.12
CA LEU A 86 -3.40 -8.92 14.01
C LEU A 86 -3.57 -8.08 12.73
N ALA A 87 -2.55 -8.05 11.91
CA ALA A 87 -2.64 -7.51 10.57
C ALA A 87 -1.72 -8.33 9.66
N ASP A 88 -2.12 -8.47 8.40
CA ASP A 88 -1.19 -8.94 7.39
C ASP A 88 0.07 -8.07 7.42
N TYR A 89 -0.10 -6.74 7.30
CA TYR A 89 0.97 -5.80 7.57
C TYR A 89 0.47 -4.56 8.33
N PRO A 90 1.29 -3.98 9.22
CA PRO A 90 1.02 -2.67 9.82
C PRO A 90 0.90 -1.57 8.78
N GLY A 91 0.24 -0.49 9.13
CA GLY A 91 0.03 0.64 8.23
C GLY A 91 1.30 1.09 7.51
N GLY A 92 1.19 1.32 6.21
CA GLY A 92 2.27 1.80 5.38
C GLY A 92 3.20 0.74 4.78
N PHE A 93 3.19 -0.52 5.22
CA PHE A 93 3.98 -1.59 4.59
C PHE A 93 3.30 -2.20 3.34
N GLY A 94 2.06 -1.90 3.07
CA GLY A 94 1.30 -2.50 1.98
C GLY A 94 0.31 -3.54 2.50
N HIS A 95 0.08 -4.58 1.71
CA HIS A 95 -0.81 -5.69 2.04
C HIS A 95 -0.09 -7.02 1.88
N GLY A 96 -0.25 -7.93 2.85
CA GLY A 96 0.38 -9.25 2.83
C GLY A 96 -0.26 -10.20 1.82
N SER A 97 -1.57 -10.09 1.65
CA SER A 97 -2.40 -11.00 0.85
C SER A 97 -2.19 -12.47 1.21
N LEU A 98 -2.96 -13.35 0.64
CA LEU A 98 -2.89 -14.79 0.86
C LEU A 98 -2.18 -15.44 -0.32
N LEU A 99 -1.18 -16.28 -0.06
CA LEU A 99 -0.57 -17.16 -1.04
C LEU A 99 -1.28 -18.50 -1.06
N ALA A 100 -1.33 -19.14 -2.21
CA ALA A 100 -1.91 -20.46 -2.34
C ALA A 100 -1.14 -21.32 -3.35
N THR A 101 -0.98 -22.61 -3.05
CA THR A 101 -0.44 -23.56 -4.03
C THR A 101 -1.25 -23.54 -5.32
N GLY A 102 -0.63 -23.12 -6.43
CA GLY A 102 -1.27 -22.97 -7.73
C GLY A 102 -2.26 -21.81 -7.85
N GLY A 103 -2.14 -20.81 -6.97
CA GLY A 103 -2.98 -19.63 -6.94
C GLY A 103 -4.25 -19.76 -6.09
N LEU A 104 -4.84 -18.62 -5.72
CA LEU A 104 -6.03 -18.52 -4.90
C LEU A 104 -7.27 -19.04 -5.63
N ARG A 105 -8.12 -19.78 -4.91
CA ARG A 105 -9.42 -20.28 -5.39
C ARG A 105 -10.57 -19.72 -4.55
N ASP A 106 -11.77 -19.83 -5.09
CA ASP A 106 -12.98 -19.49 -4.36
C ASP A 106 -13.10 -20.31 -3.07
N GLY A 107 -13.36 -19.61 -1.97
CA GLY A 107 -13.47 -20.24 -0.65
C GLY A 107 -12.19 -20.22 0.20
N ASP A 108 -10.99 -20.07 -0.39
CA ASP A 108 -9.74 -20.05 0.38
C ASP A 108 -9.74 -18.93 1.42
N VAL A 109 -10.15 -17.71 1.04
CA VAL A 109 -10.26 -16.57 1.96
C VAL A 109 -11.27 -16.83 3.09
N ARG A 110 -12.36 -17.56 2.81
CA ARG A 110 -13.34 -17.94 3.85
C ARG A 110 -12.76 -18.88 4.91
N VAL A 111 -11.87 -19.77 4.51
CA VAL A 111 -11.12 -20.64 5.45
C VAL A 111 -10.34 -19.79 6.44
N VAL A 112 -9.55 -18.84 5.94
CA VAL A 112 -8.74 -17.93 6.74
C VAL A 112 -9.60 -17.05 7.65
N VAL A 113 -10.66 -16.47 7.13
CA VAL A 113 -11.60 -15.62 7.89
C VAL A 113 -12.26 -16.41 9.02
N ARG A 114 -12.64 -17.67 8.78
CA ARG A 114 -13.26 -18.54 9.79
C ARG A 114 -12.28 -18.83 10.93
N ASP A 115 -11.02 -19.14 10.61
CA ASP A 115 -9.98 -19.40 11.61
C ASP A 115 -9.68 -18.17 12.47
N LEU A 116 -9.56 -16.99 11.84
CA LEU A 116 -9.16 -15.78 12.55
C LEU A 116 -10.28 -15.14 13.40
N ARG A 117 -11.53 -15.55 13.21
CA ARG A 117 -12.65 -15.05 14.01
C ARG A 117 -12.47 -15.40 15.49
N GLY A 118 -12.62 -14.39 16.33
CA GLY A 118 -12.53 -14.54 17.79
C GLY A 118 -11.12 -14.64 18.37
N GLN A 119 -10.08 -14.80 17.53
CA GLN A 119 -8.70 -14.97 18.00
C GLN A 119 -8.01 -13.65 18.37
N ALA A 120 -8.54 -12.52 17.93
CA ALA A 120 -7.98 -11.20 18.20
C ALA A 120 -9.07 -10.15 18.45
N LEU A 121 -8.68 -8.97 18.97
CA LEU A 121 -9.56 -7.80 19.06
C LEU A 121 -9.97 -7.32 17.66
N SER A 122 -8.98 -7.27 16.78
CA SER A 122 -9.17 -6.92 15.39
C SER A 122 -8.14 -7.64 14.53
N VAL A 123 -8.57 -8.03 13.32
CA VAL A 123 -7.71 -8.53 12.26
C VAL A 123 -7.94 -7.66 11.04
N ARG A 124 -6.85 -7.19 10.41
CA ARG A 124 -6.88 -6.50 9.13
C ARG A 124 -6.10 -7.31 8.10
N LEU A 125 -6.72 -7.58 6.98
CA LEU A 125 -6.14 -8.32 5.88
C LEU A 125 -6.33 -7.53 4.58
N GLY A 126 -5.30 -7.42 3.76
CA GLY A 126 -5.35 -6.74 2.47
C GLY A 126 -5.28 -7.73 1.31
N GLY A 127 -6.16 -7.55 0.33
CA GLY A 127 -6.12 -8.32 -0.92
C GLY A 127 -5.25 -7.67 -1.98
N GLY A 128 -4.63 -8.49 -2.83
CA GLY A 128 -3.96 -8.04 -4.05
C GLY A 128 -4.96 -7.83 -5.20
N HIS A 129 -4.58 -7.03 -6.19
CA HIS A 129 -5.46 -6.76 -7.35
C HIS A 129 -5.67 -7.99 -8.24
N HIS A 130 -4.76 -8.96 -8.22
CA HIS A 130 -4.90 -10.23 -8.95
C HIS A 130 -5.92 -11.18 -8.31
N THR A 131 -6.31 -10.95 -7.05
CA THR A 131 -7.14 -11.84 -6.25
C THR A 131 -8.40 -11.15 -5.69
N ALA A 132 -8.79 -10.00 -6.24
CA ALA A 132 -9.86 -9.17 -5.72
C ALA A 132 -11.21 -9.90 -5.62
N GLU A 133 -11.52 -10.78 -6.58
CA GLU A 133 -12.76 -11.58 -6.59
C GLU A 133 -12.79 -12.57 -5.43
N GLN A 134 -11.70 -13.33 -5.22
CA GLN A 134 -11.56 -14.29 -4.13
C GLN A 134 -11.65 -13.61 -2.76
N TRP A 135 -11.09 -12.40 -2.65
CA TRP A 135 -11.20 -11.59 -1.43
C TRP A 135 -12.62 -11.09 -1.22
N GLY A 136 -13.31 -10.65 -2.27
CA GLY A 136 -14.72 -10.29 -2.22
C GLY A 136 -15.61 -11.44 -1.77
N ALA A 137 -15.34 -12.66 -2.24
CA ALA A 137 -16.05 -13.88 -1.84
C ALA A 137 -15.78 -14.29 -0.38
N GLY A 138 -14.74 -13.77 0.26
CA GLY A 138 -14.43 -14.00 1.69
C GLY A 138 -15.31 -13.21 2.65
N VAL A 139 -16.09 -12.25 2.15
CA VAL A 139 -16.99 -11.42 2.97
C VAL A 139 -18.13 -12.27 3.54
N GLY A 140 -18.40 -12.10 4.83
CA GLY A 140 -19.47 -12.81 5.52
C GLY A 140 -19.88 -12.09 6.81
N SER A 141 -20.82 -12.65 7.55
CA SER A 141 -21.27 -12.05 8.82
C SER A 141 -20.08 -11.73 9.74
N GLY A 142 -20.02 -10.51 10.28
CA GLY A 142 -18.94 -10.05 11.17
C GLY A 142 -17.62 -9.71 10.47
N VAL A 143 -17.62 -9.60 9.13
CA VAL A 143 -16.50 -9.12 8.33
C VAL A 143 -16.90 -7.84 7.63
N THR A 144 -16.11 -6.78 7.76
CA THR A 144 -16.28 -5.55 7.00
C THR A 144 -15.34 -5.58 5.81
N ALA A 145 -15.90 -5.44 4.59
CA ALA A 145 -15.12 -5.26 3.38
C ALA A 145 -14.89 -3.76 3.16
N GLU A 146 -13.66 -3.40 2.88
CA GLU A 146 -13.28 -2.04 2.50
C GLU A 146 -12.77 -2.06 1.05
N PRO A 147 -13.62 -1.67 0.08
CA PRO A 147 -13.20 -1.61 -1.31
C PRO A 147 -12.16 -0.50 -1.48
N ARG A 148 -11.11 -0.81 -2.24
CA ARG A 148 -10.05 0.12 -2.59
C ARG A 148 -9.71 0.01 -4.06
N ARG A 149 -8.86 0.90 -4.52
CA ARG A 149 -8.39 0.94 -5.88
C ARG A 149 -6.88 1.14 -5.91
N VAL A 150 -6.22 0.36 -6.76
CA VAL A 150 -4.82 0.55 -7.15
C VAL A 150 -4.73 0.87 -8.62
N ASP A 151 -3.64 1.49 -9.04
CA ASP A 151 -3.40 1.84 -10.44
C ASP A 151 -2.24 0.96 -10.94
N VAL A 152 -2.48 0.16 -11.98
CA VAL A 152 -1.55 -0.86 -12.49
C VAL A 152 -1.21 -0.58 -13.94
N ILE A 153 0.08 -0.69 -14.30
CA ILE A 153 0.57 -0.65 -15.68
C ILE A 153 0.83 -2.09 -16.13
N ASP A 154 0.29 -2.45 -17.28
CA ASP A 154 0.63 -3.69 -17.98
C ASP A 154 1.98 -3.51 -18.67
N LEU A 155 2.97 -4.32 -18.31
CA LEU A 155 4.31 -4.34 -18.89
C LEU A 155 4.50 -5.52 -19.87
N SER A 156 3.51 -6.38 -20.05
CA SER A 156 3.59 -7.56 -20.91
C SER A 156 3.95 -7.26 -22.38
N PRO A 157 3.58 -6.07 -22.95
CA PRO A 157 4.02 -5.71 -24.30
C PRO A 157 5.52 -5.35 -24.41
N GLY A 158 6.20 -5.20 -23.27
CA GLY A 158 7.58 -4.73 -23.20
C GLY A 158 7.69 -3.19 -23.06
N TRP A 159 8.86 -2.75 -22.59
CA TRP A 159 9.06 -1.33 -22.25
C TRP A 159 8.85 -0.38 -23.45
N ASP A 160 9.39 -0.70 -24.60
CA ASP A 160 9.33 0.19 -25.76
C ASP A 160 7.89 0.44 -26.21
N GLU A 161 7.06 -0.59 -26.22
CA GLU A 161 5.65 -0.51 -26.55
C GLU A 161 4.87 0.27 -25.50
N VAL A 162 5.11 -0.02 -24.22
CA VAL A 162 4.47 0.71 -23.09
C VAL A 162 4.85 2.19 -23.14
N PHE A 163 6.10 2.53 -23.38
CA PHE A 163 6.53 3.91 -23.50
C PHE A 163 5.96 4.61 -24.73
N ALA A 164 5.95 3.93 -25.89
CA ALA A 164 5.49 4.52 -27.15
C ALA A 164 3.97 4.73 -27.19
N HIS A 165 3.18 3.76 -26.69
CA HIS A 165 1.73 3.70 -26.87
C HIS A 165 0.95 3.77 -25.57
N GLY A 166 1.49 3.25 -24.45
CA GLY A 166 0.86 3.34 -23.13
C GLY A 166 0.97 4.73 -22.49
N PHE A 167 2.13 5.36 -22.59
CA PHE A 167 2.32 6.71 -22.06
C PHE A 167 1.59 7.75 -22.90
N SER A 168 0.95 8.73 -22.26
CA SER A 168 0.39 9.90 -22.95
C SER A 168 1.48 10.70 -23.65
N ARG A 169 1.09 11.48 -24.67
CA ARG A 169 2.01 12.40 -25.35
C ARG A 169 2.74 13.35 -24.39
N SER A 170 2.00 13.88 -23.39
CA SER A 170 2.57 14.76 -22.37
C SER A 170 3.56 14.06 -21.45
N ALA A 171 3.27 12.82 -21.03
CA ALA A 171 4.20 12.04 -20.20
C ALA A 171 5.51 11.74 -20.96
N ARG A 172 5.43 11.32 -22.23
CA ARG A 172 6.63 11.12 -23.07
C ARG A 172 7.43 12.40 -23.26
N TYR A 173 6.74 13.52 -23.50
CA TYR A 173 7.38 14.82 -23.60
C TYR A 173 8.12 15.19 -22.31
N ASN A 174 7.50 14.96 -21.14
CA ASN A 174 8.08 15.26 -19.84
C ASN A 174 9.32 14.41 -19.54
N VAL A 175 9.31 13.12 -19.91
CA VAL A 175 10.50 12.26 -19.79
C VAL A 175 11.66 12.83 -20.62
N ARG A 176 11.41 13.11 -21.91
CA ARG A 176 12.43 13.70 -22.80
C ARG A 176 12.88 15.10 -22.37
N LYS A 177 11.98 15.88 -21.75
CA LYS A 177 12.33 17.18 -21.16
C LYS A 177 13.30 17.01 -20.01
N ALA A 178 13.07 16.05 -19.12
CA ALA A 178 13.95 15.77 -17.99
C ALA A 178 15.36 15.32 -18.47
N GLU A 179 15.41 14.44 -19.46
CA GLU A 179 16.68 14.01 -20.07
C GLU A 179 17.46 15.19 -20.68
N ARG A 180 16.79 16.05 -21.45
CA ARG A 180 17.41 17.26 -22.03
C ARG A 180 17.85 18.31 -21.00
N ALA A 181 17.18 18.33 -19.84
CA ALA A 181 17.55 19.18 -18.71
C ALA A 181 18.75 18.62 -17.91
N GLY A 182 19.32 17.49 -18.31
CA GLY A 182 20.46 16.89 -17.62
C GLY A 182 20.08 16.21 -16.30
N VAL A 183 18.83 15.76 -16.15
CA VAL A 183 18.44 14.95 -15.00
C VAL A 183 19.00 13.53 -15.17
N GLU A 184 19.82 13.11 -14.22
CA GLU A 184 20.39 11.75 -14.15
C GLU A 184 19.62 10.89 -13.16
N VAL A 185 19.43 9.61 -13.48
CA VAL A 185 18.75 8.67 -12.57
C VAL A 185 19.72 7.57 -12.16
N GLU A 186 20.01 7.51 -10.86
CA GLU A 186 20.81 6.48 -10.24
C GLU A 186 19.92 5.39 -9.70
N ARG A 187 20.28 4.11 -9.96
CA ARG A 187 19.65 2.91 -9.42
C ARG A 187 20.55 2.28 -8.36
N ASP A 188 19.98 1.95 -7.22
CA ASP A 188 20.65 1.24 -6.13
C ASP A 188 19.83 0.02 -5.69
N THR A 189 20.53 -1.08 -5.41
CA THR A 189 19.95 -2.34 -4.92
C THR A 189 20.59 -2.78 -3.60
N THR A 190 21.43 -1.94 -2.99
CA THR A 190 22.16 -2.25 -1.76
C THR A 190 21.57 -1.57 -0.53
N GLY A 191 20.61 -0.65 -0.73
CA GLY A 191 20.04 0.18 0.33
C GLY A 191 20.85 1.46 0.61
N ARG A 192 21.98 1.70 -0.09
CA ARG A 192 22.82 2.89 0.08
C ARG A 192 22.05 4.19 -0.10
N LEU A 193 21.13 4.23 -1.06
CA LEU A 193 20.33 5.41 -1.36
C LEU A 193 19.08 5.59 -0.47
N ILE A 194 18.82 4.70 0.49
CA ILE A 194 17.69 4.85 1.43
C ILE A 194 17.79 6.15 2.23
N GLY A 195 19.01 6.58 2.63
CA GLY A 195 19.21 7.86 3.31
C GLY A 195 18.73 9.03 2.46
N VAL A 196 19.15 9.10 1.19
CA VAL A 196 18.76 10.14 0.24
C VAL A 196 17.24 10.12 -0.02
N PHE A 197 16.67 8.94 -0.21
CA PHE A 197 15.22 8.77 -0.34
C PHE A 197 14.49 9.33 0.89
N TYR A 198 14.98 9.04 2.08
CA TYR A 198 14.37 9.49 3.33
C TYR A 198 14.44 11.00 3.53
N ASP A 199 15.53 11.65 3.11
CA ASP A 199 15.66 13.10 3.14
C ASP A 199 14.63 13.79 2.20
N LEU A 200 14.37 13.19 1.03
CA LEU A 200 13.28 13.63 0.13
C LEU A 200 11.90 13.45 0.77
N TYR A 201 11.69 12.36 1.52
CA TYR A 201 10.48 12.18 2.32
C TYR A 201 10.33 13.27 3.39
N LEU A 202 11.37 13.57 4.16
CA LEU A 202 11.35 14.63 5.17
C LEU A 202 11.00 15.99 4.55
N SER A 203 11.59 16.33 3.41
CA SER A 203 11.26 17.54 2.65
C SER A 203 9.81 17.58 2.18
N TRP A 204 9.23 16.41 1.84
CA TRP A 204 7.80 16.29 1.52
C TRP A 204 6.93 16.48 2.77
N VAL A 205 7.31 15.90 3.92
CA VAL A 205 6.60 16.08 5.20
C VAL A 205 6.53 17.56 5.56
N GLU A 206 7.66 18.27 5.56
CA GLU A 206 7.72 19.69 5.93
C GLU A 206 6.80 20.55 5.07
N ARG A 207 6.75 20.31 3.77
CA ARG A 207 5.82 21.01 2.87
C ARG A 207 4.35 20.65 3.11
N SER A 208 4.10 19.41 3.49
CA SER A 208 2.74 18.95 3.77
C SER A 208 2.20 19.53 5.06
N LEU A 209 3.07 19.78 6.06
CA LEU A 209 2.71 20.41 7.32
C LEU A 209 2.14 21.83 7.13
N ALA A 210 2.63 22.59 6.18
CA ALA A 210 2.14 23.93 5.85
C ALA A 210 0.68 23.92 5.33
N ARG A 211 0.10 22.75 5.08
CA ARG A 211 -1.25 22.57 4.52
C ARG A 211 -2.21 21.85 5.46
N THR A 212 -1.79 21.57 6.70
CA THR A 212 -2.62 20.88 7.69
C THR A 212 -3.04 21.82 8.79
N ASP A 213 -4.27 21.63 9.31
CA ASP A 213 -4.78 22.37 10.47
C ASP A 213 -4.22 21.84 11.80
N LEU A 214 -3.39 20.78 11.76
CA LEU A 214 -2.75 20.21 12.94
C LEU A 214 -1.53 21.04 13.35
N PRO A 215 -1.24 21.19 14.65
CA PRO A 215 0.01 21.78 15.13
C PRO A 215 1.22 21.06 14.48
N ALA A 216 2.12 21.81 13.87
CA ALA A 216 3.25 21.28 13.10
C ALA A 216 4.07 20.20 13.83
N PRO A 217 4.39 20.31 15.15
CA PRO A 217 5.10 19.25 15.88
C PRO A 217 4.32 17.94 15.93
N LEU A 218 3.00 17.99 16.13
CA LEU A 218 2.15 16.79 16.20
C LEU A 218 2.01 16.11 14.83
N ALA A 219 1.79 16.89 13.78
CA ALA A 219 1.70 16.38 12.43
C ALA A 219 3.04 15.77 11.96
N ARG A 220 4.17 16.41 12.29
CA ARG A 220 5.52 15.87 12.03
C ARG A 220 5.74 14.56 12.79
N TYR A 221 5.44 14.52 14.08
CA TYR A 221 5.55 13.30 14.89
C TYR A 221 4.70 12.15 14.27
N SER A 222 3.47 12.44 13.89
CA SER A 222 2.59 11.45 13.24
C SER A 222 3.18 10.92 11.94
N ALA A 223 3.68 11.80 11.06
CA ALA A 223 4.29 11.41 9.79
C ALA A 223 5.53 10.52 10.01
N LEU A 224 6.45 10.93 10.88
CA LEU A 224 7.66 10.16 11.19
C LEU A 224 7.35 8.81 11.85
N ARG A 225 6.26 8.73 12.62
CA ARG A 225 5.82 7.48 13.22
C ARG A 225 5.18 6.52 12.20
N GLN A 226 4.50 7.05 11.19
CA GLN A 226 3.91 6.24 10.12
C GLN A 226 4.96 5.69 9.15
N GLU A 227 5.96 6.51 8.83
CA GLU A 227 7.03 6.18 7.87
C GLU A 227 8.42 6.38 8.53
N PRO A 228 8.78 5.57 9.55
CA PRO A 228 10.08 5.70 10.19
C PRO A 228 11.19 5.22 9.24
N ARG A 229 12.37 5.84 9.29
CA ARG A 229 13.53 5.47 8.45
C ARG A 229 13.86 3.98 8.53
N ARG A 230 13.81 3.42 9.74
CA ARG A 230 14.04 1.99 9.99
C ARG A 230 13.16 1.07 9.13
N LYS A 231 11.94 1.49 8.79
CA LYS A 231 11.04 0.73 7.90
C LYS A 231 11.68 0.48 6.54
N PHE A 232 12.27 1.49 5.94
CA PHE A 232 12.90 1.39 4.62
C PHE A 232 14.22 0.64 4.69
N GLU A 233 15.02 0.92 5.72
CA GLU A 233 16.31 0.25 5.94
C GLU A 233 16.14 -1.25 6.17
N SER A 234 15.19 -1.66 7.03
CA SER A 234 14.96 -3.09 7.31
C SER A 234 14.44 -3.83 6.08
N VAL A 235 13.52 -3.24 5.30
CA VAL A 235 13.01 -3.87 4.09
C VAL A 235 14.11 -3.97 3.01
N ALA A 236 14.93 -2.93 2.84
CA ALA A 236 16.03 -2.97 1.87
C ALA A 236 17.10 -4.00 2.26
N ALA A 237 17.43 -4.12 3.55
CA ALA A 237 18.40 -5.09 4.05
C ALA A 237 17.96 -6.54 3.81
N GLU A 238 16.68 -6.84 4.08
CA GLU A 238 16.15 -8.22 3.97
C GLU A 238 15.83 -8.61 2.52
N LEU A 239 15.29 -7.70 1.70
CA LEU A 239 14.97 -7.97 0.31
C LEU A 239 16.18 -7.96 -0.62
N GLY A 240 17.25 -7.24 -0.24
CA GLY A 240 18.43 -7.09 -1.08
C GLY A 240 18.10 -6.59 -2.50
N PRO A 241 18.56 -7.28 -3.57
CA PRO A 241 18.36 -6.83 -4.95
C PRO A 241 16.91 -6.72 -5.43
N LYS A 242 15.96 -7.30 -4.68
CA LYS A 242 14.52 -7.16 -4.96
C LYS A 242 13.96 -5.80 -4.51
N CYS A 243 14.68 -5.06 -3.66
CA CYS A 243 14.37 -3.68 -3.27
C CYS A 243 15.27 -2.73 -4.07
N ARG A 244 14.67 -1.96 -4.98
CA ARG A 244 15.39 -1.07 -5.90
C ARG A 244 15.04 0.37 -5.59
N VAL A 245 16.05 1.17 -5.29
CA VAL A 245 15.90 2.60 -5.02
C VAL A 245 16.38 3.38 -6.24
N PHE A 246 15.54 4.24 -6.77
CA PHE A 246 15.88 5.14 -7.87
C PHE A 246 15.89 6.57 -7.35
N VAL A 247 16.96 7.31 -7.62
CA VAL A 247 17.08 8.73 -7.28
C VAL A 247 17.39 9.53 -8.54
N ALA A 248 16.59 10.54 -8.78
CA ALA A 248 16.83 11.52 -9.85
C ALA A 248 17.68 12.67 -9.28
N TRP A 249 18.81 12.94 -9.93
CA TRP A 249 19.74 13.99 -9.62
C TRP A 249 19.67 15.10 -10.67
N HIS A 250 19.69 16.34 -10.21
CA HIS A 250 19.79 17.51 -11.10
C HIS A 250 20.79 18.51 -10.51
N HIS A 251 21.84 18.83 -11.27
CA HIS A 251 22.98 19.64 -10.80
C HIS A 251 23.57 19.11 -9.47
N GLY A 252 23.77 17.80 -9.35
CA GLY A 252 24.34 17.14 -8.17
C GLY A 252 23.42 17.10 -6.94
N ARG A 253 22.15 17.54 -7.05
CA ARG A 253 21.16 17.54 -5.95
C ARG A 253 20.09 16.48 -6.21
N PRO A 254 19.69 15.69 -5.19
CA PRO A 254 18.59 14.78 -5.34
C PRO A 254 17.27 15.55 -5.38
N VAL A 255 16.44 15.30 -6.40
CA VAL A 255 15.21 16.07 -6.64
C VAL A 255 13.95 15.20 -6.61
N ALA A 256 14.07 13.92 -6.95
CA ALA A 256 12.97 12.94 -6.89
C ALA A 256 13.52 11.55 -6.63
N SER A 257 12.70 10.68 -6.06
CA SER A 257 13.05 9.26 -5.84
C SER A 257 11.84 8.36 -5.82
N CYS A 258 12.05 7.07 -6.12
CA CYS A 258 11.07 6.03 -5.87
C CYS A 258 11.76 4.74 -5.41
N ILE A 259 11.02 3.93 -4.65
CA ILE A 259 11.40 2.55 -4.29
C ILE A 259 10.47 1.60 -5.02
N THR A 260 11.06 0.64 -5.72
CA THR A 260 10.36 -0.45 -6.40
C THR A 260 10.73 -1.78 -5.76
N LEU A 261 9.74 -2.60 -5.49
CA LEU A 261 9.90 -3.97 -5.00
C LEU A 261 9.57 -4.94 -6.14
N VAL A 262 10.42 -5.93 -6.37
CA VAL A 262 10.30 -6.84 -7.52
C VAL A 262 10.31 -8.30 -7.06
N HIS A 263 9.36 -9.10 -7.55
CA HIS A 263 9.35 -10.55 -7.40
C HIS A 263 8.60 -11.22 -8.55
N GLY A 264 9.19 -12.27 -9.13
CA GLY A 264 8.59 -12.96 -10.26
C GLY A 264 8.25 -12.00 -11.40
N GLN A 265 7.01 -12.05 -11.85
CA GLN A 265 6.50 -11.19 -12.92
C GLN A 265 5.87 -9.86 -12.43
N HIS A 266 6.02 -9.53 -11.14
CA HIS A 266 5.33 -8.41 -10.54
C HIS A 266 6.30 -7.40 -9.92
N ALA A 267 6.10 -6.13 -10.24
CA ALA A 267 6.78 -5.01 -9.62
C ALA A 267 5.77 -4.11 -8.88
N ILE A 268 6.20 -3.51 -7.79
CA ILE A 268 5.39 -2.62 -6.96
C ILE A 268 6.16 -1.33 -6.72
N GLY A 269 5.60 -0.19 -7.11
CA GLY A 269 6.05 1.14 -6.72
C GLY A 269 5.66 1.39 -5.27
N TRP A 270 6.58 1.08 -4.36
CA TRP A 270 6.26 1.08 -2.94
C TRP A 270 6.13 2.49 -2.36
N ARG A 271 7.06 3.39 -2.71
CA ARG A 271 7.05 4.80 -2.28
C ARG A 271 7.73 5.69 -3.32
N SER A 272 7.27 6.95 -3.39
CA SER A 272 7.88 7.96 -4.26
C SER A 272 7.75 9.34 -3.60
N TYR A 273 8.84 10.09 -3.55
CA TYR A 273 8.89 11.45 -3.01
C TYR A 273 9.72 12.37 -3.88
N SER A 274 9.41 13.66 -3.83
CA SER A 274 10.14 14.67 -4.59
C SER A 274 10.07 16.06 -3.94
N ILE A 275 11.05 16.88 -4.24
CA ILE A 275 11.01 18.30 -3.94
C ILE A 275 10.34 18.99 -5.13
N LYS A 276 9.07 19.36 -4.99
CA LYS A 276 8.22 19.86 -6.09
C LYS A 276 8.83 21.03 -6.82
N GLU A 277 9.45 21.94 -6.08
CA GLU A 277 10.06 23.19 -6.58
C GLU A 277 11.28 22.91 -7.47
N LEU A 278 11.98 21.80 -7.23
CA LEU A 278 13.16 21.38 -8.01
C LEU A 278 12.79 20.37 -9.09
N ALA A 279 11.98 19.39 -8.76
CA ALA A 279 11.61 18.30 -9.66
C ALA A 279 10.58 18.72 -10.73
N GLY A 280 9.66 19.63 -10.38
CA GLY A 280 8.56 20.06 -11.25
C GLY A 280 9.03 20.74 -12.55
N PRO A 281 9.87 21.78 -12.49
CA PRO A 281 10.35 22.48 -13.69
C PRO A 281 11.06 21.58 -14.69
N VAL A 282 11.81 20.58 -14.21
CA VAL A 282 12.55 19.61 -15.03
C VAL A 282 11.85 18.27 -15.22
N CYS A 283 10.64 18.11 -14.71
CA CYS A 283 9.83 16.87 -14.84
C CYS A 283 10.53 15.61 -14.32
N ALA A 284 11.38 15.71 -13.28
CA ALA A 284 12.19 14.61 -12.77
C ALA A 284 11.37 13.41 -12.30
N ASN A 285 10.13 13.61 -11.78
CA ASN A 285 9.22 12.52 -11.40
C ASN A 285 8.85 11.62 -12.59
N ASN A 286 8.68 12.20 -13.78
CA ASN A 286 8.36 11.41 -14.97
C ASN A 286 9.55 10.53 -15.37
N LEU A 287 10.77 11.05 -15.29
CA LEU A 287 11.97 10.31 -15.67
C LEU A 287 12.29 9.21 -14.66
N VAL A 288 12.27 9.50 -13.36
CA VAL A 288 12.56 8.47 -12.34
C VAL A 288 11.55 7.32 -12.39
N GLN A 289 10.27 7.63 -12.62
CA GLN A 289 9.24 6.61 -12.77
C GLN A 289 9.40 5.82 -14.06
N ALA A 290 9.74 6.47 -15.18
CA ALA A 290 10.02 5.79 -16.45
C ALA A 290 11.22 4.84 -16.34
N ARG A 291 12.28 5.23 -15.65
CA ARG A 291 13.45 4.36 -15.40
C ARG A 291 13.11 3.16 -14.52
N ALA A 292 12.26 3.35 -13.50
CA ALA A 292 11.79 2.25 -12.65
C ALA A 292 10.92 1.24 -13.43
N LEU A 293 10.05 1.72 -14.32
CA LEU A 293 9.22 0.89 -15.21
C LEU A 293 10.07 0.12 -16.24
N ALA A 294 11.04 0.80 -16.86
CA ALA A 294 11.97 0.18 -17.80
C ALA A 294 12.79 -0.93 -17.13
N ASP A 295 13.29 -0.69 -15.92
CA ASP A 295 14.04 -1.67 -15.14
C ASP A 295 13.19 -2.89 -14.72
N ALA A 296 11.93 -2.67 -14.34
CA ALA A 296 11.00 -3.75 -14.04
C ALA A 296 10.70 -4.60 -15.28
N SER A 297 10.43 -3.98 -16.43
CA SER A 297 10.21 -4.67 -17.71
C SER A 297 11.45 -5.47 -18.14
N ALA A 298 12.64 -4.87 -18.06
CA ALA A 298 13.90 -5.55 -18.37
C ALA A 298 14.20 -6.74 -17.43
N SER A 299 13.59 -6.75 -16.25
CA SER A 299 13.67 -7.85 -15.27
C SER A 299 12.62 -8.93 -15.48
N GLY A 300 11.82 -8.86 -16.57
CA GLY A 300 10.77 -9.83 -16.88
C GLY A 300 9.45 -9.61 -16.15
N CYS A 301 9.23 -8.44 -15.53
CA CYS A 301 7.93 -8.13 -14.94
C CYS A 301 6.90 -7.85 -16.04
N SER A 302 5.73 -8.48 -15.93
CA SER A 302 4.57 -8.25 -16.79
C SER A 302 3.59 -7.22 -16.20
N SER A 303 3.72 -6.86 -14.92
CA SER A 303 2.88 -5.85 -14.28
C SER A 303 3.65 -4.94 -13.32
N PHE A 304 3.20 -3.69 -13.21
CA PHE A 304 3.73 -2.72 -12.26
C PHE A 304 2.57 -2.04 -11.51
N ASP A 305 2.46 -2.33 -10.22
CA ASP A 305 1.47 -1.71 -9.34
C ASP A 305 2.01 -0.36 -8.82
N LEU A 306 1.37 0.75 -9.20
CA LEU A 306 1.70 2.10 -8.73
C LEU A 306 1.06 2.43 -7.36
N GLY A 307 0.39 1.46 -6.75
CA GLY A 307 -0.30 1.65 -5.47
C GLY A 307 -1.56 2.50 -5.56
N GLN A 308 -2.06 2.85 -4.39
CA GLN A 308 -3.29 3.63 -4.24
C GLN A 308 -3.04 5.12 -4.51
N SER A 309 -4.05 5.80 -5.02
CA SER A 309 -4.03 7.25 -5.26
C SER A 309 -4.99 8.02 -4.36
N GLY A 310 -5.81 7.32 -3.58
CA GLY A 310 -6.94 7.94 -2.91
C GLY A 310 -7.84 8.68 -3.91
N GLU A 311 -8.37 9.83 -3.52
CA GLU A 311 -9.21 10.69 -4.36
C GLU A 311 -8.46 11.89 -4.95
N THR A 312 -7.12 11.91 -4.86
CA THR A 312 -6.31 13.04 -5.34
C THR A 312 -6.30 13.08 -6.86
N ALA A 313 -7.10 13.96 -7.45
CA ALA A 313 -7.31 14.06 -8.90
C ALA A 313 -6.00 14.23 -9.69
N SER A 314 -5.06 15.03 -9.19
CA SER A 314 -3.75 15.25 -9.85
C SER A 314 -2.91 13.98 -9.88
N LEU A 315 -2.91 13.18 -8.80
CA LEU A 315 -2.19 11.91 -8.73
C LEU A 315 -2.81 10.86 -9.66
N LEU A 316 -4.14 10.80 -9.70
CA LEU A 316 -4.87 9.94 -10.63
C LEU A 316 -4.57 10.29 -12.09
N SER A 317 -4.59 11.58 -12.43
CA SER A 317 -4.24 12.06 -13.77
C SER A 317 -2.79 11.73 -14.13
N TYR A 318 -1.87 11.93 -13.19
CA TYR A 318 -0.46 11.56 -13.38
C TYR A 318 -0.28 10.06 -13.68
N LYS A 319 -0.85 9.16 -12.86
CA LYS A 319 -0.73 7.72 -13.09
C LYS A 319 -1.38 7.28 -14.41
N ARG A 320 -2.56 7.83 -14.76
CA ARG A 320 -3.19 7.59 -16.05
C ARG A 320 -2.30 8.04 -17.21
N SER A 321 -1.58 9.15 -17.06
CA SER A 321 -0.66 9.63 -18.10
C SER A 321 0.51 8.69 -18.36
N LEU A 322 0.83 7.81 -17.40
CA LEU A 322 1.82 6.72 -17.53
C LEU A 322 1.22 5.41 -18.06
N GLY A 323 -0.05 5.41 -18.48
CA GLY A 323 -0.74 4.22 -19.00
C GLY A 323 -1.35 3.32 -17.92
N ALA A 324 -1.43 3.77 -16.67
CA ALA A 324 -2.01 2.96 -15.60
C ALA A 324 -3.52 2.83 -15.75
N THR A 325 -4.01 1.63 -15.48
CA THR A 325 -5.43 1.28 -15.38
C THR A 325 -5.81 1.00 -13.94
N ALA A 326 -7.03 1.41 -13.57
CA ALA A 326 -7.57 1.18 -12.23
C ALA A 326 -7.95 -0.29 -12.03
N ARG A 327 -7.55 -0.87 -10.91
CA ARG A 327 -7.91 -2.23 -10.48
C ARG A 327 -8.55 -2.18 -9.10
N ALA A 328 -9.65 -2.92 -8.93
CA ALA A 328 -10.28 -3.07 -7.63
C ALA A 328 -9.42 -3.95 -6.72
N VAL A 329 -9.38 -3.62 -5.45
CA VAL A 329 -8.84 -4.45 -4.37
C VAL A 329 -9.80 -4.37 -3.17
N VAL A 330 -9.75 -5.37 -2.30
CA VAL A 330 -10.61 -5.44 -1.13
C VAL A 330 -9.77 -5.73 0.10
N ASP A 331 -9.88 -4.89 1.11
CA ASP A 331 -9.37 -5.18 2.45
C ASP A 331 -10.50 -5.75 3.31
N LEU A 332 -10.18 -6.70 4.16
CA LEU A 332 -11.11 -7.30 5.10
C LEU A 332 -10.74 -6.91 6.53
N ARG A 333 -11.76 -6.55 7.32
CA ARG A 333 -11.63 -6.35 8.76
C ARG A 333 -12.53 -7.32 9.51
N ILE A 334 -11.95 -8.04 10.45
CA ILE A 334 -12.63 -8.90 11.40
C ILE A 334 -12.45 -8.26 12.76
N GLU A 335 -13.51 -7.74 13.37
CA GLU A 335 -13.44 -7.00 14.62
C GLU A 335 -14.45 -7.54 15.63
N ARG A 336 -14.09 -7.52 16.91
CA ARG A 336 -15.08 -7.73 17.98
C ARG A 336 -16.08 -6.58 17.97
N PRO A 337 -17.38 -6.82 18.27
CA PRO A 337 -18.42 -5.80 18.17
C PRO A 337 -18.08 -4.49 18.91
N ALA A 338 -17.50 -4.58 20.10
CA ALA A 338 -17.09 -3.39 20.87
C ALA A 338 -16.01 -2.56 20.15
N VAL A 339 -15.04 -3.22 19.48
CA VAL A 339 -13.99 -2.54 18.72
C VAL A 339 -14.56 -1.90 17.45
N ALA A 340 -15.46 -2.61 16.76
CA ALA A 340 -16.15 -2.08 15.59
C ALA A 340 -16.99 -0.82 15.93
N LEU A 341 -17.67 -0.83 17.09
CA LEU A 341 -18.43 0.30 17.57
C LEU A 341 -17.51 1.48 17.91
N ALA A 342 -16.42 1.25 18.66
CA ALA A 342 -15.46 2.30 19.01
C ALA A 342 -14.84 2.96 17.76
N ARG A 343 -14.46 2.15 16.75
CA ARG A 343 -13.93 2.67 15.49
C ARG A 343 -14.95 3.49 14.71
N ARG A 344 -16.21 3.06 14.67
CA ARG A 344 -17.29 3.82 14.03
C ARG A 344 -17.51 5.17 14.72
N ALA A 345 -17.48 5.20 16.03
CA ALA A 345 -17.58 6.42 16.80
C ALA A 345 -16.39 7.37 16.53
N GLU A 346 -15.17 6.85 16.51
CA GLU A 346 -13.97 7.60 16.16
C GLU A 346 -14.04 8.19 14.74
N SER A 347 -14.44 7.38 13.76
CA SER A 347 -14.61 7.83 12.37
C SER A 347 -15.69 8.90 12.25
N ALA A 348 -16.80 8.77 12.97
CA ALA A 348 -17.87 9.77 13.01
C ALA A 348 -17.39 11.10 13.63
N THR A 349 -16.61 11.01 14.71
CA THR A 349 -16.03 12.19 15.37
C THR A 349 -15.03 12.90 14.45
N GLN A 350 -14.17 12.16 13.74
CA GLN A 350 -13.23 12.72 12.77
C GLN A 350 -13.97 13.40 11.60
N GLN A 351 -14.99 12.74 11.04
CA GLN A 351 -15.80 13.32 9.96
C GLN A 351 -16.54 14.57 10.43
N TRP A 352 -17.08 14.55 11.66
CA TRP A 352 -17.74 15.71 12.24
C TRP A 352 -16.74 16.87 12.44
N ALA A 353 -15.55 16.61 12.98
CA ALA A 353 -14.50 17.60 13.16
C ALA A 353 -14.08 18.23 11.82
N VAL A 354 -13.84 17.42 10.78
CA VAL A 354 -13.51 17.91 9.44
C VAL A 354 -14.63 18.77 8.86
N ARG A 355 -15.90 18.34 8.97
CA ARG A 355 -17.05 19.12 8.48
C ARG A 355 -17.25 20.44 9.25
N THR A 356 -16.93 20.45 10.53
CA THR A 356 -17.09 21.65 11.36
C THR A 356 -15.98 22.67 11.09
N LEU A 357 -14.77 22.19 10.84
CA LEU A 357 -13.62 23.04 10.49
C LEU A 357 -13.76 23.61 9.07
N SER A 358 -14.19 22.80 8.09
CA SER A 358 -14.44 23.32 6.74
C SER A 358 -15.55 24.38 6.68
N ARG A 359 -16.61 24.24 7.50
CA ARG A 359 -17.66 25.27 7.61
C ARG A 359 -17.18 26.57 8.26
N ARG A 360 -16.10 26.53 9.06
CA ARG A 360 -15.50 27.75 9.65
C ARG A 360 -14.62 28.49 8.65
N SER A 361 -13.95 27.78 7.72
CA SER A 361 -13.15 28.41 6.68
C SER A 361 -14.00 29.08 5.58
N ASP A 362 -15.25 28.65 5.40
CA ASP A 362 -16.19 29.23 4.42
C ASP A 362 -17.00 30.42 4.96
N ARG A 363 -16.77 30.88 6.19
CA ARG A 363 -17.37 32.13 6.64
C ARG A 363 -16.69 33.29 5.94
N PRO A 364 -17.42 34.12 5.15
CA PRO A 364 -16.85 35.31 4.56
C PRO A 364 -16.36 36.22 5.70
N THR A 365 -15.12 36.60 5.64
CA THR A 365 -14.57 37.69 6.45
C THR A 365 -15.52 38.89 6.34
N ALA A 366 -16.12 39.30 7.42
CA ALA A 366 -16.97 40.51 7.45
C ALA A 366 -16.14 41.61 6.81
N ALA A 367 -16.69 42.24 5.75
CA ALA A 367 -16.07 43.39 5.11
C ALA A 367 -15.89 44.46 6.17
N GLU A 368 -14.66 44.92 6.37
CA GLU A 368 -14.36 46.11 7.13
C GLU A 368 -15.21 47.27 6.58
N PRO A 369 -15.89 48.07 7.45
CA PRO A 369 -16.64 49.24 6.97
C PRO A 369 -15.63 50.23 6.37
N VAL A 370 -15.82 50.58 5.10
CA VAL A 370 -15.12 51.65 4.42
C VAL A 370 -15.36 52.97 5.20
N PRO A 371 -14.33 53.67 5.66
CA PRO A 371 -14.55 54.98 6.29
C PRO A 371 -15.15 55.93 5.28
N ALA A 372 -16.28 56.57 5.62
CA ALA A 372 -16.88 57.63 4.87
C ALA A 372 -15.91 58.84 4.82
N GLU A 373 -15.29 59.06 3.67
CA GLU A 373 -14.58 60.31 3.41
C GLU A 373 -15.56 61.47 3.40
N ALA A 374 -15.26 62.46 4.25
CA ALA A 374 -15.98 63.67 4.44
C ALA A 374 -16.07 64.47 3.12
N ALA A 375 -17.29 64.82 2.74
CA ALA A 375 -17.56 65.82 1.74
C ALA A 375 -17.03 67.17 2.26
N GLY A 376 -15.89 67.64 1.74
CA GLY A 376 -15.34 68.96 1.92
C GLY A 376 -15.85 69.90 0.84
N VAL A 377 -16.65 70.83 1.22
CA VAL A 377 -17.09 72.02 0.50
C VAL A 377 -15.89 72.94 0.19
N GLY A 378 -15.87 73.56 -1.00
CA GLY A 378 -15.09 74.78 -1.11
C GLY A 378 -14.64 75.19 -2.52
N ARG A 379 -15.46 75.97 -3.21
CA ARG A 379 -15.17 77.02 -4.24
C ARG A 379 -14.43 76.67 -5.47
#